data_89f2757c12f53aaaf6a3df4d0d58c22a
#
_entry.id   89f2757c12f53aaaf6a3df4d0d58c22a
#
_cell.length_a   1.000
_cell.length_b   1.000
_cell.length_c   1.000
_cell.angle_alpha   90.00
_cell.angle_beta   90.00
_cell.angle_gamma   90.00
#
_symmetry.space_group_name_H-M   'P 1'
#
loop_
_entity.id
_entity.type
_entity.pdbx_description
1 polymer ?
#
loop_
_entity_poly.entity_id
_entity_poly.type
_entity_poly.pdbx_seq_one_letter_code
_entity_poly.pdbx_strand_id
1 'polypeptide(L)'
;MITKDNLKEFLACIGFKQSDTIKDEMTLHFDKVNCSICVDFTYGKIIYPDGIEADRNTTKNFSAPENFVVLECIIRLLSQGYKPENIVLEPKTPGGREDSHFYCDILIRDNEKRPYMLIECKTMDGKEDDEFSKAWKKTLQDGGQLFNYYNTYRQAQYLVLYASDFVDGEPRCNYRLITMTDNKEYLESNPKLLSFEKVSADNGTRDDFFRVWSETYGKDFATNGAFEVDVIPAFGVTKKKMTIDDLIVVDGQDIQRKYHQFAQTLRQYNVASHENAFDKLVNLFLVKVVDEVRNPKDLQFLWKGAAYDDYYSFQDRLQKLYQIGMKDYLGEDVTYIDNASIENAFRMQKNDPDAIKDTILEYFRQLKFYSNSDFGFLDVHNKQLFVQNAVILKAMVEMLQDMRLKTEQQNQFLGDLF
;
A
#
# COMPACT_ATOMS: atom_id res chain seq x y z
N MET A 1 4.19 -13.09 -20.90
CA MET A 1 4.64 -14.11 -19.93
C MET A 1 6.10 -14.48 -20.19
N ILE A 2 6.90 -14.64 -19.13
CA ILE A 2 8.27 -15.16 -19.25
C ILE A 2 8.23 -16.66 -19.49
N THR A 3 8.87 -17.14 -20.53
CA THR A 3 8.87 -18.54 -20.97
C THR A 3 10.29 -18.97 -21.31
N LYS A 4 10.52 -20.28 -21.53
CA LYS A 4 11.82 -20.78 -21.97
C LYS A 4 12.28 -20.14 -23.27
N ASP A 5 11.37 -19.85 -24.19
CA ASP A 5 11.68 -19.36 -25.53
C ASP A 5 12.18 -17.91 -25.50
N ASN A 6 11.66 -17.07 -24.59
CA ASN A 6 12.07 -15.65 -24.45
C ASN A 6 13.01 -15.41 -23.27
N LEU A 7 13.36 -16.44 -22.48
CA LEU A 7 14.16 -16.28 -21.27
C LEU A 7 15.54 -15.63 -21.54
N LYS A 8 16.22 -16.02 -22.61
CA LYS A 8 17.54 -15.44 -22.96
C LYS A 8 17.43 -13.96 -23.26
N GLU A 9 16.42 -13.55 -24.01
CA GLU A 9 16.15 -12.16 -24.33
C GLU A 9 15.79 -11.36 -23.07
N PHE A 10 14.89 -11.89 -22.25
CA PHE A 10 14.54 -11.30 -20.95
C PHE A 10 15.78 -11.10 -20.07
N LEU A 11 16.61 -12.13 -19.88
CA LEU A 11 17.81 -12.04 -19.05
C LEU A 11 18.82 -11.01 -19.59
N ALA A 12 19.03 -10.96 -20.91
CA ALA A 12 19.88 -9.95 -21.52
C ALA A 12 19.36 -8.53 -21.29
N CYS A 13 18.03 -8.33 -21.38
CA CYS A 13 17.39 -7.03 -21.13
C CYS A 13 17.63 -6.52 -19.69
N ILE A 14 17.59 -7.40 -18.69
CA ILE A 14 17.82 -7.04 -17.28
C ILE A 14 19.30 -7.09 -16.85
N GLY A 15 20.23 -7.23 -17.82
CA GLY A 15 21.66 -7.05 -17.59
C GLY A 15 22.48 -8.32 -17.39
N PHE A 16 21.91 -9.51 -17.58
CA PHE A 16 22.71 -10.73 -17.60
C PHE A 16 23.67 -10.74 -18.80
N LYS A 17 24.88 -11.20 -18.57
CA LYS A 17 25.91 -11.34 -19.58
C LYS A 17 26.21 -12.81 -19.84
N GLN A 18 26.51 -13.13 -21.10
CA GLN A 18 27.00 -14.46 -21.47
C GLN A 18 28.32 -14.73 -20.75
N SER A 19 28.47 -15.93 -20.20
CA SER A 19 29.74 -16.39 -19.61
C SER A 19 30.82 -16.51 -20.67
N ASP A 20 32.01 -15.99 -20.38
CA ASP A 20 33.16 -16.10 -21.26
C ASP A 20 33.77 -17.51 -21.23
N THR A 21 33.48 -18.31 -20.22
CA THR A 21 34.10 -19.59 -19.92
C THR A 21 33.18 -20.78 -20.12
N ILE A 22 31.88 -20.59 -19.92
CA ILE A 22 30.89 -21.68 -20.00
C ILE A 22 29.88 -21.34 -21.11
N LYS A 23 29.84 -22.22 -22.11
CA LYS A 23 28.90 -22.09 -23.23
C LYS A 23 27.46 -22.21 -22.70
N ASP A 24 26.56 -21.33 -23.19
CA ASP A 24 25.14 -21.33 -22.84
C ASP A 24 24.84 -21.07 -21.36
N GLU A 25 25.71 -20.32 -20.67
CA GLU A 25 25.49 -19.79 -19.32
C GLU A 25 25.41 -18.27 -19.36
N MET A 26 24.45 -17.70 -18.63
CA MET A 26 24.34 -16.27 -18.43
C MET A 26 24.43 -15.92 -16.93
N THR A 27 25.13 -14.84 -16.60
CA THR A 27 25.38 -14.42 -15.20
C THR A 27 25.07 -12.95 -15.00
N LEU A 28 24.47 -12.62 -13.84
CA LEU A 28 24.28 -11.25 -13.34
C LEU A 28 24.94 -11.12 -11.97
N HIS A 29 25.80 -10.11 -11.81
CA HIS A 29 26.40 -9.74 -10.53
C HIS A 29 25.63 -8.59 -9.86
N PHE A 30 25.46 -8.68 -8.53
CA PHE A 30 24.79 -7.69 -7.70
C PHE A 30 25.79 -7.01 -6.77
N ASP A 31 26.25 -5.81 -7.14
CA ASP A 31 27.26 -5.06 -6.39
C ASP A 31 26.86 -4.77 -4.94
N LYS A 32 25.59 -4.43 -4.70
CA LYS A 32 25.11 -4.07 -3.35
C LYS A 32 25.26 -5.19 -2.32
N VAL A 33 25.23 -6.44 -2.76
CA VAL A 33 25.27 -7.65 -1.89
C VAL A 33 26.39 -8.60 -2.26
N ASN A 34 27.21 -8.21 -3.23
CA ASN A 34 28.41 -8.94 -3.69
C ASN A 34 28.14 -10.43 -3.97
N CYS A 35 27.14 -10.72 -4.75
CA CYS A 35 26.77 -12.08 -5.15
C CYS A 35 26.34 -12.12 -6.61
N SER A 36 26.15 -13.33 -7.16
CA SER A 36 25.75 -13.53 -8.57
C SER A 36 24.68 -14.59 -8.69
N ILE A 37 23.79 -14.44 -9.67
CA ILE A 37 22.91 -15.48 -10.17
C ILE A 37 23.46 -15.98 -11.51
N CYS A 38 23.51 -17.32 -11.70
CA CYS A 38 23.85 -17.92 -12.97
C CYS A 38 22.65 -18.72 -13.51
N VAL A 39 22.44 -18.66 -14.82
CA VAL A 39 21.40 -19.40 -15.51
C VAL A 39 22.05 -20.28 -16.58
N ASP A 40 22.00 -21.60 -16.40
CA ASP A 40 22.58 -22.60 -17.26
C ASP A 40 21.50 -23.18 -18.20
N PHE A 41 21.59 -22.81 -19.46
CA PHE A 41 20.66 -23.26 -20.50
C PHE A 41 20.92 -24.66 -20.99
N THR A 42 22.14 -25.18 -20.80
CA THR A 42 22.48 -26.56 -21.20
C THR A 42 21.72 -27.58 -20.35
N TYR A 43 21.68 -27.32 -19.04
CA TYR A 43 21.02 -28.22 -18.09
C TYR A 43 19.65 -27.69 -17.61
N GLY A 44 19.23 -26.52 -18.07
CA GLY A 44 17.97 -25.87 -17.65
C GLY A 44 17.94 -25.61 -16.16
N LYS A 45 19.02 -25.03 -15.61
CA LYS A 45 19.17 -24.76 -14.17
C LYS A 45 19.27 -23.27 -13.86
N ILE A 46 18.71 -22.88 -12.73
CA ILE A 46 18.90 -21.59 -12.11
C ILE A 46 19.77 -21.79 -10.87
N ILE A 47 20.90 -21.13 -10.83
CA ILE A 47 21.90 -21.24 -9.75
C ILE A 47 21.86 -19.93 -8.97
N TYR A 48 21.22 -19.98 -7.82
CA TYR A 48 21.15 -18.86 -6.89
C TYR A 48 22.44 -18.76 -6.08
N PRO A 49 22.79 -17.55 -5.57
CA PRO A 49 24.00 -17.34 -4.77
C PRO A 49 23.96 -18.15 -3.48
N ASP A 50 25.19 -18.49 -3.00
CA ASP A 50 25.34 -19.06 -1.66
C ASP A 50 24.71 -18.15 -0.61
N GLY A 51 24.08 -18.76 0.41
CA GLY A 51 23.32 -18.04 1.43
C GLY A 51 21.82 -18.02 1.19
N ILE A 52 21.33 -18.14 -0.05
CA ILE A 52 19.91 -18.38 -0.29
C ILE A 52 19.59 -19.83 0.10
N GLU A 53 18.89 -19.98 1.22
CA GLU A 53 18.37 -21.27 1.67
C GLU A 53 17.24 -21.74 0.73
N ALA A 54 17.17 -23.06 0.48
CA ALA A 54 16.05 -23.66 -0.25
C ALA A 54 15.72 -25.01 0.36
N ASP A 55 14.52 -25.14 0.87
CA ASP A 55 14.06 -26.42 1.45
C ASP A 55 13.65 -27.43 0.39
N ARG A 56 13.36 -26.95 -0.83
CA ARG A 56 13.14 -27.73 -2.04
C ARG A 56 13.94 -27.16 -3.21
N ASN A 57 13.95 -27.89 -4.33
CA ASN A 57 14.66 -27.47 -5.53
C ASN A 57 13.72 -27.31 -6.75
N THR A 58 12.41 -27.13 -6.51
CA THR A 58 11.44 -27.07 -7.61
C THR A 58 11.53 -25.76 -8.38
N THR A 59 11.94 -24.67 -7.72
CA THR A 59 12.12 -23.34 -8.31
C THR A 59 13.49 -23.11 -8.98
N LYS A 60 14.41 -24.10 -8.92
CA LYS A 60 15.78 -23.97 -9.45
C LYS A 60 15.97 -24.56 -10.87
N ASN A 61 14.90 -24.69 -11.62
CA ASN A 61 14.93 -25.29 -12.95
C ASN A 61 13.88 -24.68 -13.89
N PHE A 62 13.86 -25.13 -15.14
CA PHE A 62 12.98 -24.63 -16.19
C PHE A 62 11.68 -25.44 -16.35
N SER A 63 11.26 -26.20 -15.32
CA SER A 63 10.11 -27.10 -15.43
C SER A 63 8.76 -26.37 -15.48
N ALA A 64 8.67 -25.19 -14.86
CA ALA A 64 7.45 -24.40 -14.81
C ALA A 64 7.73 -22.91 -15.12
N PRO A 65 6.85 -22.22 -15.85
CA PRO A 65 6.99 -20.77 -16.10
C PRO A 65 7.01 -19.93 -14.82
N GLU A 66 6.36 -20.38 -13.76
CA GLU A 66 6.35 -19.73 -12.44
C GLU A 66 7.77 -19.61 -11.85
N ASN A 67 8.67 -20.56 -12.16
CA ASN A 67 10.07 -20.49 -11.73
C ASN A 67 10.81 -19.27 -12.29
N PHE A 68 10.42 -18.77 -13.45
CA PHE A 68 10.98 -17.55 -14.04
C PHE A 68 10.45 -16.29 -13.36
N VAL A 69 9.21 -16.32 -12.82
CA VAL A 69 8.66 -15.27 -11.98
C VAL A 69 9.40 -15.22 -10.64
N VAL A 70 9.68 -16.38 -10.03
CA VAL A 70 10.50 -16.47 -8.81
C VAL A 70 11.90 -15.92 -9.08
N LEU A 71 12.54 -16.29 -10.20
CA LEU A 71 13.85 -15.77 -10.59
C LEU A 71 13.83 -14.24 -10.70
N GLU A 72 12.85 -13.66 -11.39
CA GLU A 72 12.74 -12.22 -11.58
C GLU A 72 12.51 -11.49 -10.24
N CYS A 73 11.67 -12.05 -9.36
CA CYS A 73 11.45 -11.51 -8.02
C CYS A 73 12.76 -11.50 -7.19
N ILE A 74 13.53 -12.59 -7.20
CA ILE A 74 14.82 -12.67 -6.50
C ILE A 74 15.82 -11.65 -7.07
N ILE A 75 15.86 -11.45 -8.38
CA ILE A 75 16.71 -10.45 -9.01
C ILE A 75 16.40 -9.05 -8.46
N ARG A 76 15.11 -8.69 -8.34
CA ARG A 76 14.71 -7.40 -7.74
C ARG A 76 15.13 -7.29 -6.29
N LEU A 77 14.89 -8.31 -5.48
CA LEU A 77 15.25 -8.32 -4.06
C LEU A 77 16.76 -8.12 -3.85
N LEU A 78 17.61 -8.86 -4.59
CA LEU A 78 19.06 -8.68 -4.53
C LEU A 78 19.49 -7.30 -5.03
N SER A 79 18.86 -6.77 -6.08
CA SER A 79 19.11 -5.43 -6.61
C SER A 79 18.74 -4.32 -5.62
N GLN A 80 17.72 -4.54 -4.79
CA GLN A 80 17.35 -3.64 -3.70
C GLN A 80 18.33 -3.70 -2.52
N GLY A 81 19.12 -4.80 -2.39
CA GLY A 81 20.11 -5.00 -1.34
C GLY A 81 19.66 -5.97 -0.24
N TYR A 82 18.61 -6.77 -0.45
CA TYR A 82 18.36 -7.92 0.42
C TYR A 82 19.52 -8.90 0.28
N LYS A 83 20.10 -9.31 1.41
CA LYS A 83 21.21 -10.25 1.40
C LYS A 83 20.73 -11.67 1.08
N PRO A 84 21.55 -12.52 0.44
CA PRO A 84 21.20 -13.92 0.21
C PRO A 84 20.69 -14.63 1.48
N GLU A 85 21.31 -14.38 2.64
CA GLU A 85 20.95 -15.01 3.91
C GLU A 85 19.57 -14.58 4.46
N ASN A 86 18.97 -13.53 3.90
CA ASN A 86 17.62 -13.11 4.25
C ASN A 86 16.55 -13.84 3.42
N ILE A 87 16.93 -14.56 2.35
CA ILE A 87 16.04 -15.14 1.36
C ILE A 87 15.95 -16.64 1.54
N VAL A 88 14.75 -17.18 1.64
CA VAL A 88 14.49 -18.62 1.73
C VAL A 88 13.49 -18.99 0.64
N LEU A 89 13.85 -19.95 -0.21
CA LEU A 89 12.99 -20.50 -1.24
C LEU A 89 12.23 -21.71 -0.70
N GLU A 90 10.95 -21.80 -1.01
CA GLU A 90 10.06 -22.91 -0.66
C GLU A 90 10.22 -23.36 0.80
N PRO A 91 10.10 -22.43 1.79
CA PRO A 91 10.36 -22.72 3.19
C PRO A 91 9.45 -23.81 3.74
N LYS A 92 10.00 -24.77 4.50
CA LYS A 92 9.23 -25.79 5.19
C LYS A 92 8.36 -25.19 6.29
N THR A 93 7.13 -25.68 6.38
CA THR A 93 6.24 -25.32 7.47
C THR A 93 6.79 -25.87 8.79
N PRO A 94 7.04 -25.04 9.81
CA PRO A 94 7.41 -25.52 11.14
C PRO A 94 6.24 -26.34 11.72
N GLY A 95 6.43 -27.62 12.01
CA GLY A 95 5.41 -28.42 12.70
C GLY A 95 5.06 -29.78 12.10
N GLY A 96 5.76 -30.23 11.07
CA GLY A 96 5.97 -31.64 10.73
C GLY A 96 4.75 -32.58 10.70
N ARG A 97 3.65 -32.22 10.05
CA ARG A 97 2.75 -33.22 9.46
C ARG A 97 2.93 -33.18 7.96
N GLU A 98 3.31 -34.31 7.40
CA GLU A 98 3.62 -34.52 5.98
C GLU A 98 2.45 -34.23 5.00
N ASP A 99 1.27 -33.87 5.50
CA ASP A 99 0.04 -33.80 4.72
C ASP A 99 -0.46 -32.38 4.38
N SER A 100 0.25 -31.30 4.75
CA SER A 100 -0.14 -29.95 4.32
C SER A 100 0.85 -29.36 3.32
N HIS A 101 0.58 -29.55 2.05
CA HIS A 101 1.40 -29.13 0.92
C HIS A 101 1.30 -27.61 0.59
N PHE A 102 1.29 -26.74 1.58
CA PHE A 102 1.30 -25.30 1.34
C PHE A 102 2.69 -24.73 1.57
N TYR A 103 3.42 -24.53 0.49
CA TYR A 103 4.73 -23.88 0.48
C TYR A 103 4.58 -22.51 -0.15
N CYS A 104 5.03 -21.47 0.58
CA CYS A 104 5.27 -20.16 0.02
C CYS A 104 6.47 -20.21 -0.91
N ASP A 105 6.46 -19.49 -2.02
CA ASP A 105 7.58 -19.52 -2.96
C ASP A 105 8.83 -18.87 -2.37
N ILE A 106 8.67 -17.70 -1.70
CA ILE A 106 9.77 -16.94 -1.13
C ILE A 106 9.37 -16.42 0.27
N LEU A 107 10.24 -16.69 1.24
CA LEU A 107 10.19 -16.05 2.56
C LEU A 107 11.40 -15.12 2.69
N ILE A 108 11.14 -13.85 3.00
CA ILE A 108 12.17 -12.91 3.44
C ILE A 108 12.21 -12.90 4.96
N ARG A 109 13.41 -13.07 5.52
CA ARG A 109 13.68 -12.92 6.96
C ARG A 109 14.37 -11.59 7.21
N ASP A 110 14.11 -10.98 8.36
CA ASP A 110 14.86 -9.81 8.81
C ASP A 110 16.29 -10.19 9.25
N ASN A 111 17.07 -9.22 9.71
CA ASN A 111 18.44 -9.46 10.16
C ASN A 111 18.53 -10.31 11.46
N GLU A 112 17.42 -10.49 12.16
CA GLU A 112 17.28 -11.38 13.33
C GLU A 112 16.68 -12.75 12.95
N LYS A 113 16.58 -13.02 11.66
CA LYS A 113 16.03 -14.26 11.07
C LYS A 113 14.53 -14.47 11.34
N ARG A 114 13.79 -13.41 11.74
CA ARG A 114 12.33 -13.48 11.88
C ARG A 114 11.65 -13.31 10.52
N PRO A 115 10.50 -13.94 10.29
CA PRO A 115 9.70 -13.72 9.09
C PRO A 115 9.36 -12.24 8.91
N TYR A 116 9.71 -11.68 7.75
CA TYR A 116 9.44 -10.29 7.39
C TYR A 116 8.37 -10.18 6.30
N MET A 117 8.57 -10.92 5.20
CA MET A 117 7.68 -10.88 4.04
C MET A 117 7.49 -12.29 3.46
N LEU A 118 6.25 -12.64 3.16
CA LEU A 118 5.87 -13.88 2.47
C LEU A 118 5.43 -13.53 1.05
N ILE A 119 6.03 -14.17 0.04
CA ILE A 119 5.75 -13.88 -1.37
C ILE A 119 5.29 -15.16 -2.06
N GLU A 120 4.13 -15.10 -2.66
CA GLU A 120 3.59 -16.08 -3.60
C GLU A 120 3.72 -15.55 -5.01
N CYS A 121 4.39 -16.29 -5.88
CA CYS A 121 4.61 -15.95 -7.27
C CYS A 121 3.56 -16.60 -8.17
N LYS A 122 3.05 -15.87 -9.15
CA LYS A 122 2.12 -16.38 -10.15
C LYS A 122 2.47 -15.86 -11.53
N THR A 123 2.22 -16.65 -12.55
CA THR A 123 2.33 -16.19 -13.93
C THR A 123 1.21 -15.21 -14.26
N MET A 124 1.52 -14.20 -15.09
CA MET A 124 0.54 -13.33 -15.70
C MET A 124 0.74 -13.27 -17.22
N ASP A 125 -0.37 -13.15 -17.97
CA ASP A 125 -0.34 -13.02 -19.42
C ASP A 125 -1.21 -11.84 -19.93
N GLY A 126 -1.68 -11.01 -19.00
CA GLY A 126 -2.52 -9.85 -19.27
C GLY A 126 -3.98 -10.17 -19.57
N LYS A 127 -4.40 -11.42 -19.45
CA LYS A 127 -5.81 -11.81 -19.58
C LYS A 127 -6.53 -11.65 -18.24
N GLU A 128 -7.84 -11.42 -18.30
CA GLU A 128 -8.67 -11.22 -17.12
C GLU A 128 -8.69 -12.41 -16.15
N ASP A 129 -8.44 -13.62 -16.67
CA ASP A 129 -8.44 -14.88 -15.94
C ASP A 129 -7.07 -15.56 -15.91
N ASP A 130 -5.97 -14.80 -15.91
CA ASP A 130 -4.65 -15.35 -15.68
C ASP A 130 -4.45 -15.85 -14.22
N GLU A 131 -3.37 -16.57 -13.97
CA GLU A 131 -3.14 -17.21 -12.65
C GLU A 131 -2.98 -16.18 -11.53
N PHE A 132 -2.38 -15.01 -11.82
CA PHE A 132 -2.27 -13.91 -10.85
C PHE A 132 -3.66 -13.35 -10.48
N SER A 133 -4.48 -13.08 -11.48
CA SER A 133 -5.84 -12.54 -11.30
C SER A 133 -6.74 -13.52 -10.55
N LYS A 134 -6.68 -14.81 -10.88
CA LYS A 134 -7.41 -15.87 -10.16
C LYS A 134 -6.99 -15.97 -8.70
N ALA A 135 -5.67 -15.99 -8.45
CA ALA A 135 -5.14 -16.05 -7.09
C ALA A 135 -5.55 -14.84 -6.26
N TRP A 136 -5.55 -13.63 -6.87
CA TRP A 136 -6.01 -12.43 -6.20
C TRP A 136 -7.52 -12.44 -5.92
N LYS A 137 -8.36 -12.81 -6.88
CA LYS A 137 -9.81 -12.99 -6.67
C LYS A 137 -10.07 -13.93 -5.48
N LYS A 138 -9.33 -15.03 -5.38
CA LYS A 138 -9.45 -15.98 -4.25
C LYS A 138 -8.97 -15.37 -2.94
N THR A 139 -7.90 -14.61 -2.94
CA THR A 139 -7.41 -13.88 -1.75
C THR A 139 -8.46 -12.90 -1.23
N LEU A 140 -9.12 -12.15 -2.11
CA LEU A 140 -10.20 -11.24 -1.74
C LEU A 140 -11.44 -11.97 -1.18
N GLN A 141 -11.70 -13.19 -1.64
CA GLN A 141 -12.86 -13.98 -1.24
C GLN A 141 -12.67 -14.62 0.14
N ASP A 142 -11.55 -15.30 0.36
CA ASP A 142 -11.35 -16.17 1.52
C ASP A 142 -9.90 -16.14 2.08
N GLY A 143 -9.07 -15.18 1.68
CA GLY A 143 -7.67 -15.07 2.09
C GLY A 143 -6.70 -15.91 1.25
N GLY A 144 -7.18 -16.85 0.43
CA GLY A 144 -6.36 -17.64 -0.50
C GLY A 144 -5.17 -18.33 0.15
N GLN A 145 -4.08 -18.47 -0.62
CA GLN A 145 -2.83 -19.08 -0.17
C GLN A 145 -2.09 -18.17 0.84
N LEU A 146 -2.14 -16.84 0.66
CA LEU A 146 -1.40 -15.90 1.49
C LEU A 146 -1.74 -16.02 2.98
N PHE A 147 -3.02 -16.10 3.34
CA PHE A 147 -3.43 -16.23 4.73
C PHE A 147 -3.16 -17.64 5.30
N ASN A 148 -3.07 -18.68 4.44
CA ASN A 148 -2.61 -20.00 4.88
C ASN A 148 -1.13 -19.93 5.32
N TYR A 149 -0.27 -19.23 4.56
CA TYR A 149 1.13 -19.04 4.93
C TYR A 149 1.27 -18.20 6.19
N TYR A 150 0.48 -17.13 6.32
CA TYR A 150 0.50 -16.30 7.52
C TYR A 150 0.13 -17.06 8.78
N ASN A 151 -0.80 -17.99 8.69
CA ASN A 151 -1.14 -18.85 9.85
C ASN A 151 0.07 -19.64 10.38
N THR A 152 1.06 -19.91 9.54
CA THR A 152 2.32 -20.55 9.89
C THR A 152 3.38 -19.55 10.35
N TYR A 153 3.50 -18.41 9.63
CA TYR A 153 4.52 -17.40 9.84
C TYR A 153 3.92 -16.10 10.38
N ARG A 154 3.27 -16.17 11.54
CA ARG A 154 2.47 -15.09 12.16
C ARG A 154 3.24 -13.80 12.50
N GLN A 155 4.56 -13.82 12.41
CA GLN A 155 5.41 -12.65 12.62
C GLN A 155 5.70 -11.88 11.33
N ALA A 156 5.28 -12.40 10.17
CA ALA A 156 5.47 -11.71 8.91
C ALA A 156 4.68 -10.39 8.90
N GLN A 157 5.36 -9.33 8.48
CA GLN A 157 4.77 -8.00 8.41
C GLN A 157 4.01 -7.78 7.09
N TYR A 158 4.36 -8.54 6.06
CA TYR A 158 3.80 -8.38 4.71
C TYR A 158 3.47 -9.71 4.07
N LEU A 159 2.33 -9.75 3.37
CA LEU A 159 1.96 -10.83 2.47
C LEU A 159 1.90 -10.27 1.05
N VAL A 160 2.54 -10.94 0.11
CA VAL A 160 2.64 -10.47 -1.27
C VAL A 160 2.19 -11.55 -2.24
N LEU A 161 1.28 -11.20 -3.12
CA LEU A 161 1.06 -11.90 -4.37
C LEU A 161 1.83 -11.16 -5.46
N TYR A 162 2.76 -11.84 -6.12
CA TYR A 162 3.69 -11.27 -7.07
C TYR A 162 3.57 -11.93 -8.45
N ALA A 163 3.70 -11.14 -9.51
CA ALA A 163 3.80 -11.63 -10.87
C ALA A 163 4.76 -10.77 -11.69
N SER A 164 5.39 -11.39 -12.70
CA SER A 164 6.20 -10.67 -13.68
C SER A 164 5.92 -11.15 -15.08
N ASP A 165 6.17 -10.27 -16.04
CA ASP A 165 5.95 -10.50 -17.45
C ASP A 165 7.08 -9.88 -18.28
N PHE A 166 7.19 -10.34 -19.52
CA PHE A 166 8.09 -9.78 -20.52
C PHE A 166 7.31 -9.55 -21.82
N VAL A 167 7.03 -8.28 -22.10
CA VAL A 167 6.18 -7.85 -23.21
C VAL A 167 6.89 -6.74 -23.97
N ASP A 168 6.94 -6.87 -25.28
CA ASP A 168 7.55 -5.88 -26.20
C ASP A 168 9.01 -5.53 -25.86
N GLY A 169 9.75 -6.52 -25.32
CA GLY A 169 11.16 -6.33 -24.93
C GLY A 169 11.34 -5.65 -23.57
N GLU A 170 10.27 -5.42 -22.79
CA GLU A 170 10.33 -4.78 -21.49
C GLU A 170 9.88 -5.72 -20.35
N PRO A 171 10.66 -5.82 -19.25
CA PRO A 171 10.26 -6.53 -18.05
C PRO A 171 9.25 -5.72 -17.25
N ARG A 172 8.14 -6.33 -16.88
CA ARG A 172 7.09 -5.72 -16.06
C ARG A 172 6.83 -6.58 -14.84
N CYS A 173 6.58 -5.94 -13.69
CA CYS A 173 6.06 -6.65 -12.53
C CYS A 173 4.73 -6.07 -12.08
N ASN A 174 3.92 -6.90 -11.46
CA ASN A 174 2.67 -6.54 -10.82
C ASN A 174 2.58 -7.27 -9.48
N TYR A 175 2.11 -6.58 -8.45
CA TYR A 175 1.96 -7.23 -7.15
C TYR A 175 0.81 -6.64 -6.33
N ARG A 176 0.42 -7.41 -5.31
CA ARG A 176 -0.52 -7.01 -4.27
C ARG A 176 0.14 -7.27 -2.94
N LEU A 177 0.37 -6.23 -2.16
CA LEU A 177 1.01 -6.28 -0.86
C LEU A 177 -0.02 -5.98 0.23
N ILE A 178 -0.19 -6.91 1.15
CA ILE A 178 -1.05 -6.76 2.33
C ILE A 178 -0.15 -6.51 3.53
N THR A 179 -0.44 -5.46 4.30
CA THR A 179 0.23 -5.15 5.56
C THR A 179 -0.47 -5.89 6.71
N MET A 180 0.32 -6.66 7.48
CA MET A 180 -0.16 -7.50 8.59
C MET A 180 0.20 -6.94 9.96
N THR A 181 0.59 -5.68 10.02
CA THR A 181 0.87 -4.96 11.27
C THR A 181 -0.27 -4.04 11.63
N ASP A 182 -0.57 -3.95 12.94
CA ASP A 182 -1.64 -3.08 13.41
C ASP A 182 -1.25 -1.60 13.34
N ASN A 183 -2.18 -0.78 12.85
CA ASN A 183 -2.13 0.66 12.96
C ASN A 183 -2.80 1.08 14.28
N LYS A 184 -2.00 1.36 15.30
CA LYS A 184 -2.48 1.66 16.65
C LYS A 184 -3.36 2.91 16.69
N GLU A 185 -2.97 3.97 15.99
CA GLU A 185 -3.72 5.23 15.91
C GLU A 185 -5.10 5.03 15.28
N TYR A 186 -5.17 4.20 14.23
CA TYR A 186 -6.45 3.84 13.61
C TYR A 186 -7.36 3.03 14.55
N LEU A 187 -6.81 2.04 15.25
CA LEU A 187 -7.55 1.20 16.20
C LEU A 187 -8.05 2.01 17.43
N GLU A 188 -7.28 2.99 17.89
CA GLU A 188 -7.69 3.88 18.98
C GLU A 188 -8.92 4.72 18.62
N SER A 189 -9.11 5.03 17.34
CA SER A 189 -10.30 5.73 16.86
C SER A 189 -11.59 4.91 17.04
N ASN A 190 -11.48 3.57 17.04
CA ASN A 190 -12.59 2.66 17.26
C ASN A 190 -12.16 1.40 18.06
N PRO A 191 -12.28 1.42 19.40
CA PRO A 191 -11.83 0.32 20.25
C PRO A 191 -12.52 -1.05 20.03
N LYS A 192 -13.63 -1.07 19.28
CA LYS A 192 -14.35 -2.31 18.95
C LYS A 192 -13.78 -3.05 17.74
N LEU A 193 -12.87 -2.43 16.99
CA LEU A 193 -12.22 -3.09 15.86
C LEU A 193 -11.35 -4.27 16.34
N LEU A 194 -11.33 -5.32 15.53
CA LEU A 194 -10.40 -6.43 15.71
C LEU A 194 -8.99 -5.97 15.33
N SER A 195 -7.97 -6.56 15.96
CA SER A 195 -6.57 -6.31 15.60
C SER A 195 -5.81 -7.61 15.37
N PHE A 196 -4.75 -7.57 14.59
CA PHE A 196 -3.88 -8.72 14.37
C PHE A 196 -3.21 -9.17 15.68
N GLU A 197 -2.75 -8.21 16.49
CA GLU A 197 -2.14 -8.48 17.79
C GLU A 197 -3.11 -9.20 18.73
N LYS A 198 -4.36 -8.72 18.83
CA LYS A 198 -5.38 -9.34 19.68
C LYS A 198 -5.72 -10.76 19.22
N VAL A 199 -5.96 -10.94 17.92
CA VAL A 199 -6.26 -12.27 17.35
C VAL A 199 -5.07 -13.21 17.54
N SER A 200 -3.84 -12.72 17.41
CA SER A 200 -2.63 -13.53 17.66
C SER A 200 -2.50 -13.95 19.12
N ALA A 201 -2.79 -13.05 20.08
CA ALA A 201 -2.79 -13.35 21.50
C ALA A 201 -3.84 -14.41 21.88
N ASP A 202 -5.00 -14.38 21.25
CA ASP A 202 -6.10 -15.34 21.43
C ASP A 202 -5.90 -16.67 20.67
N ASN A 203 -4.71 -16.92 20.09
CA ASN A 203 -4.42 -18.08 19.23
C ASN A 203 -5.39 -18.23 18.05
N GLY A 204 -5.77 -17.12 17.45
CA GLY A 204 -6.68 -17.08 16.32
C GLY A 204 -6.25 -17.93 15.11
N THR A 205 -7.22 -18.28 14.32
CA THR A 205 -7.05 -19.11 13.11
C THR A 205 -6.74 -18.24 11.88
N ARG A 206 -6.42 -18.88 10.76
CA ARG A 206 -6.31 -18.25 9.45
C ARG A 206 -7.52 -17.34 9.14
N ASP A 207 -8.73 -17.83 9.41
CA ASP A 207 -9.96 -17.10 9.11
C ASP A 207 -10.17 -15.89 10.01
N ASP A 208 -9.66 -15.93 11.24
CA ASP A 208 -9.67 -14.79 12.16
C ASP A 208 -8.73 -13.68 11.65
N PHE A 209 -7.54 -14.00 11.16
CA PHE A 209 -6.64 -13.03 10.55
C PHE A 209 -7.22 -12.43 9.26
N PHE A 210 -7.84 -13.26 8.42
CA PHE A 210 -8.55 -12.78 7.24
C PHE A 210 -9.71 -11.84 7.61
N ARG A 211 -10.44 -12.13 8.70
CA ARG A 211 -11.51 -11.27 9.20
C ARG A 211 -10.98 -9.91 9.66
N VAL A 212 -9.84 -9.85 10.38
CA VAL A 212 -9.19 -8.57 10.73
C VAL A 212 -8.89 -7.76 9.47
N TRP A 213 -8.25 -8.37 8.49
CA TRP A 213 -7.95 -7.67 7.24
C TRP A 213 -9.21 -7.19 6.51
N SER A 214 -10.27 -8.01 6.50
CA SER A 214 -11.52 -7.69 5.81
C SER A 214 -12.35 -6.63 6.52
N GLU A 215 -12.54 -6.75 7.84
CA GLU A 215 -13.47 -5.92 8.61
C GLU A 215 -12.79 -4.67 9.16
N THR A 216 -11.55 -4.78 9.68
CA THR A 216 -10.85 -3.64 10.27
C THR A 216 -10.12 -2.82 9.19
N TYR A 217 -9.39 -3.48 8.30
CA TYR A 217 -8.57 -2.81 7.30
C TYR A 217 -9.23 -2.74 5.91
N GLY A 218 -10.48 -3.19 5.75
CA GLY A 218 -11.27 -3.03 4.54
C GLY A 218 -10.66 -3.70 3.30
N LYS A 219 -9.89 -4.79 3.49
CA LYS A 219 -9.10 -5.47 2.46
C LYS A 219 -8.09 -4.54 1.76
N ASP A 220 -7.51 -3.60 2.51
CA ASP A 220 -6.50 -2.67 2.00
C ASP A 220 -5.24 -3.41 1.53
N PHE A 221 -4.67 -2.96 0.43
CA PHE A 221 -3.44 -3.48 -0.14
C PHE A 221 -2.71 -2.41 -0.94
N ALA A 222 -1.40 -2.58 -1.12
CA ALA A 222 -0.58 -1.72 -1.96
C ALA A 222 -0.20 -2.43 -3.26
N THR A 223 -0.04 -1.65 -4.33
CA THR A 223 0.42 -2.11 -5.65
C THR A 223 1.78 -1.51 -6.03
N ASN A 224 2.39 -0.79 -5.10
CA ASN A 224 3.66 -0.09 -5.26
C ASN A 224 4.30 0.14 -3.88
N GLY A 225 5.58 0.52 -3.86
CA GLY A 225 6.31 0.84 -2.63
C GLY A 225 7.06 -0.33 -2.01
N ALA A 226 7.25 -1.45 -2.76
CA ALA A 226 7.97 -2.62 -2.25
C ALA A 226 9.05 -3.16 -3.20
N PHE A 227 8.82 -3.17 -4.52
CA PHE A 227 9.71 -3.83 -5.49
C PHE A 227 10.35 -2.87 -6.51
N GLU A 228 10.23 -1.57 -6.33
CA GLU A 228 10.84 -0.54 -7.17
C GLU A 228 12.33 -0.39 -6.83
N VAL A 229 13.18 -1.04 -7.61
CA VAL A 229 14.63 -1.26 -7.33
C VAL A 229 15.41 0.03 -7.10
N ASP A 230 15.12 1.08 -7.88
CA ASP A 230 15.85 2.35 -7.81
C ASP A 230 15.35 3.29 -6.70
N VAL A 231 14.22 2.98 -6.09
CA VAL A 231 13.52 3.85 -5.13
C VAL A 231 13.44 3.22 -3.75
N ILE A 232 13.17 1.92 -3.67
CA ILE A 232 12.92 1.21 -2.42
C ILE A 232 14.12 0.34 -2.08
N PRO A 233 14.86 0.62 -1.00
CA PRO A 233 15.94 -0.25 -0.52
C PRO A 233 15.38 -1.49 0.20
N ALA A 234 16.24 -2.46 0.46
CA ALA A 234 15.88 -3.60 1.31
C ALA A 234 15.27 -3.14 2.64
N PHE A 235 14.20 -3.79 3.06
CA PHE A 235 13.40 -3.47 4.27
C PHE A 235 12.75 -2.08 4.26
N GLY A 236 12.74 -1.40 3.13
CA GLY A 236 12.19 -0.04 2.97
C GLY A 236 10.74 -0.01 2.48
N VAL A 237 9.97 -1.07 2.71
CA VAL A 237 8.56 -1.11 2.26
C VAL A 237 7.79 0.09 2.79
N THR A 238 7.23 0.85 1.87
CA THR A 238 6.45 2.05 2.17
C THR A 238 5.38 2.24 1.10
N LYS A 239 4.29 2.90 1.42
CA LYS A 239 3.30 3.26 0.38
C LYS A 239 3.92 4.28 -0.58
N LYS A 240 3.86 4.01 -1.88
CA LYS A 240 4.30 4.97 -2.92
C LYS A 240 3.52 6.26 -2.77
N LYS A 241 4.22 7.38 -2.90
CA LYS A 241 3.61 8.69 -2.98
C LYS A 241 2.78 8.81 -4.26
N MET A 242 1.56 9.28 -4.14
CA MET A 242 0.73 9.63 -5.29
C MET A 242 1.19 10.97 -5.85
N THR A 243 1.33 11.06 -7.15
CA THR A 243 1.80 12.25 -7.86
C THR A 243 0.70 12.81 -8.76
N ILE A 244 0.89 14.02 -9.26
CA ILE A 244 -0.06 14.64 -10.21
C ILE A 244 -0.20 13.84 -11.52
N ASP A 245 0.83 13.08 -11.89
CA ASP A 245 0.83 12.26 -13.11
C ASP A 245 0.03 10.96 -12.94
N ASP A 246 -0.25 10.56 -11.70
CA ASP A 246 -1.11 9.43 -11.38
C ASP A 246 -2.62 9.79 -11.46
N LEU A 247 -2.95 11.08 -11.61
CA LEU A 247 -4.32 11.57 -11.66
C LEU A 247 -4.96 11.48 -13.05
N ILE A 248 -6.25 11.17 -13.07
CA ILE A 248 -7.05 11.08 -14.31
C ILE A 248 -7.59 12.45 -14.67
N VAL A 249 -7.30 12.91 -15.88
CA VAL A 249 -7.91 14.14 -16.44
C VAL A 249 -9.39 13.87 -16.69
N VAL A 250 -10.25 14.73 -16.13
CA VAL A 250 -11.72 14.59 -16.19
C VAL A 250 -12.33 15.72 -17.01
N ASP A 251 -13.44 15.42 -17.65
CA ASP A 251 -14.26 16.41 -18.38
C ASP A 251 -15.46 16.89 -17.53
N GLY A 252 -16.25 17.84 -18.09
CA GLY A 252 -17.41 18.40 -17.39
C GLY A 252 -18.52 17.38 -17.11
N GLN A 253 -18.64 16.31 -17.94
CA GLN A 253 -19.61 15.25 -17.71
C GLN A 253 -19.17 14.34 -16.55
N ASP A 254 -17.88 14.11 -16.43
CA ASP A 254 -17.30 13.36 -15.32
C ASP A 254 -17.55 14.07 -13.99
N ILE A 255 -17.37 15.39 -13.95
CA ILE A 255 -17.63 16.22 -12.76
C ILE A 255 -19.11 16.16 -12.38
N GLN A 256 -20.05 16.27 -13.36
CA GLN A 256 -21.47 16.14 -13.08
C GLN A 256 -21.83 14.75 -12.53
N ARG A 257 -21.26 13.67 -13.08
CA ARG A 257 -21.45 12.32 -12.54
C ARG A 257 -20.98 12.21 -11.08
N LYS A 258 -19.82 12.77 -10.77
CA LYS A 258 -19.28 12.80 -9.40
C LYS A 258 -20.15 13.60 -8.45
N TYR A 259 -20.70 14.73 -8.90
CA TYR A 259 -21.66 15.49 -8.11
C TYR A 259 -22.92 14.66 -7.75
N HIS A 260 -23.47 13.92 -8.71
CA HIS A 260 -24.60 13.04 -8.44
C HIS A 260 -24.24 11.90 -7.48
N GLN A 261 -23.06 11.30 -7.63
CA GLN A 261 -22.55 10.29 -6.71
C GLN A 261 -22.36 10.86 -5.30
N PHE A 262 -21.80 12.05 -5.19
CA PHE A 262 -21.65 12.79 -3.92
C PHE A 262 -23.01 12.96 -3.23
N ALA A 263 -24.01 13.48 -3.92
CA ALA A 263 -25.35 13.67 -3.38
C ALA A 263 -26.02 12.33 -2.96
N GLN A 264 -25.79 11.24 -3.71
CA GLN A 264 -26.28 9.92 -3.34
C GLN A 264 -25.60 9.37 -2.08
N THR A 265 -24.29 9.54 -1.97
CA THR A 265 -23.51 9.11 -0.80
C THR A 265 -23.97 9.86 0.45
N LEU A 266 -24.17 11.18 0.40
CA LEU A 266 -24.69 11.96 1.52
C LEU A 266 -26.07 11.46 1.99
N ARG A 267 -26.96 11.09 1.04
CA ARG A 267 -28.26 10.51 1.39
C ARG A 267 -28.13 9.15 2.09
N GLN A 268 -27.18 8.31 1.69
CA GLN A 268 -26.89 7.04 2.36
C GLN A 268 -26.49 7.22 3.82
N TYR A 269 -25.80 8.31 4.13
CA TYR A 269 -25.40 8.67 5.48
C TYR A 269 -26.41 9.54 6.24
N ASN A 270 -27.63 9.74 5.69
CA ASN A 270 -28.68 10.58 6.28
C ASN A 270 -28.26 12.05 6.55
N VAL A 271 -27.37 12.59 5.73
CA VAL A 271 -26.99 14.01 5.80
C VAL A 271 -28.09 14.84 5.15
N ALA A 272 -28.87 15.56 5.96
CA ALA A 272 -30.20 16.04 5.60
C ALA A 272 -30.26 17.39 4.88
N SER A 273 -29.19 18.21 4.84
CA SER A 273 -29.26 19.55 4.23
C SER A 273 -28.39 19.68 2.98
N HIS A 274 -29.02 19.99 1.84
CA HIS A 274 -28.34 20.24 0.58
C HIS A 274 -27.37 21.44 0.62
N GLU A 275 -27.70 22.51 1.35
CA GLU A 275 -26.88 23.72 1.43
C GLU A 275 -25.54 23.45 2.11
N ASN A 276 -25.52 22.80 3.28
CA ASN A 276 -24.28 22.41 3.94
C ASN A 276 -23.42 21.43 3.14
N ALA A 277 -24.04 20.58 2.35
CA ALA A 277 -23.32 19.58 1.55
C ALA A 277 -22.55 20.23 0.39
N PHE A 278 -23.14 21.23 -0.24
CA PHE A 278 -22.51 21.96 -1.34
C PHE A 278 -21.28 22.74 -0.85
N ASP A 279 -21.39 23.48 0.25
CA ASP A 279 -20.26 24.22 0.83
C ASP A 279 -19.08 23.30 1.15
N LYS A 280 -19.36 22.09 1.68
CA LYS A 280 -18.31 21.10 1.99
C LYS A 280 -17.65 20.56 0.73
N LEU A 281 -18.41 20.38 -0.35
CA LEU A 281 -17.87 19.98 -1.64
C LEU A 281 -16.96 21.05 -2.22
N VAL A 282 -17.34 22.31 -2.14
CA VAL A 282 -16.52 23.45 -2.54
C VAL A 282 -15.21 23.48 -1.76
N ASN A 283 -15.26 23.29 -0.45
CA ASN A 283 -14.08 23.21 0.39
C ASN A 283 -13.15 22.07 -0.04
N LEU A 284 -13.71 20.89 -0.38
CA LEU A 284 -12.91 19.75 -0.87
C LEU A 284 -12.27 20.03 -2.24
N PHE A 285 -12.95 20.70 -3.16
CA PHE A 285 -12.35 21.12 -4.43
C PHE A 285 -11.22 22.13 -4.22
N LEU A 286 -11.39 23.11 -3.35
CA LEU A 286 -10.34 24.07 -3.01
C LEU A 286 -9.10 23.34 -2.47
N VAL A 287 -9.29 22.44 -1.50
CA VAL A 287 -8.20 21.63 -0.93
C VAL A 287 -7.49 20.82 -1.98
N LYS A 288 -8.22 20.19 -2.90
CA LYS A 288 -7.65 19.38 -3.96
C LYS A 288 -6.84 20.21 -4.96
N VAL A 289 -7.34 21.39 -5.37
CA VAL A 289 -6.60 22.31 -6.24
C VAL A 289 -5.31 22.79 -5.58
N VAL A 290 -5.38 23.15 -4.30
CA VAL A 290 -4.19 23.53 -3.51
C VAL A 290 -3.16 22.42 -3.49
N ASP A 291 -3.60 21.19 -3.27
CA ASP A 291 -2.72 20.02 -3.20
C ASP A 291 -2.02 19.76 -4.55
N GLU A 292 -2.77 19.76 -5.65
CA GLU A 292 -2.22 19.60 -7.00
C GLU A 292 -1.19 20.68 -7.37
N VAL A 293 -1.32 21.89 -6.81
CA VAL A 293 -0.38 23.00 -7.03
C VAL A 293 0.84 22.92 -6.12
N ARG A 294 0.62 22.62 -4.83
CA ARG A 294 1.67 22.70 -3.80
C ARG A 294 2.46 21.40 -3.66
N ASN A 295 1.81 20.25 -3.87
CA ASN A 295 2.37 18.93 -3.62
C ASN A 295 2.35 18.01 -4.86
N PRO A 296 2.70 18.46 -6.08
CA PRO A 296 2.53 17.66 -7.31
C PRO A 296 3.30 16.33 -7.31
N LYS A 297 4.33 16.20 -6.46
CA LYS A 297 5.16 14.99 -6.32
C LYS A 297 4.80 14.11 -5.12
N ASP A 298 3.89 14.57 -4.24
CA ASP A 298 3.48 13.86 -3.03
C ASP A 298 2.12 14.39 -2.58
N LEU A 299 1.08 14.01 -3.32
CA LEU A 299 -0.28 14.44 -3.07
C LEU A 299 -0.74 14.03 -1.66
N GLN A 300 -1.43 14.93 -0.98
CA GLN A 300 -1.94 14.76 0.38
C GLN A 300 -3.47 14.65 0.44
N PHE A 301 -4.18 15.05 -0.63
CA PHE A 301 -5.63 14.89 -0.76
C PHE A 301 -5.97 13.45 -1.15
N LEU A 302 -5.73 12.53 -0.24
CA LEU A 302 -6.07 11.12 -0.42
C LEU A 302 -6.22 10.43 0.94
N TRP A 303 -6.98 9.34 0.95
CA TRP A 303 -6.94 8.36 2.03
C TRP A 303 -5.80 7.36 1.75
N LYS A 304 -4.81 7.30 2.65
CA LYS A 304 -3.63 6.44 2.48
C LYS A 304 -3.88 4.95 2.75
N GLY A 305 -5.08 4.59 3.17
CA GLY A 305 -5.45 3.25 3.63
C GLY A 305 -5.35 3.11 5.15
N ALA A 306 -6.18 2.25 5.74
CA ALA A 306 -6.26 2.09 7.19
C ALA A 306 -4.98 1.55 7.84
N ALA A 307 -4.11 0.89 7.06
CA ALA A 307 -2.80 0.44 7.52
C ALA A 307 -1.78 1.59 7.68
N TYR A 308 -2.02 2.76 7.08
CA TYR A 308 -1.07 3.88 7.00
C TYR A 308 -1.64 5.22 7.47
N ASP A 309 -2.94 5.31 7.70
CA ASP A 309 -3.64 6.54 7.99
C ASP A 309 -4.67 6.36 9.11
N ASP A 310 -4.92 7.40 9.86
CA ASP A 310 -6.00 7.49 10.84
C ASP A 310 -6.86 8.73 10.54
N TYR A 311 -8.04 8.79 11.14
CA TYR A 311 -9.00 9.86 10.85
C TYR A 311 -8.53 11.25 11.29
N TYR A 312 -7.70 11.33 12.34
CA TYR A 312 -7.20 12.61 12.84
C TYR A 312 -6.12 13.18 11.92
N SER A 313 -5.13 12.36 11.55
CA SER A 313 -4.06 12.73 10.62
C SER A 313 -4.61 13.01 9.22
N PHE A 314 -5.60 12.25 8.78
CA PHE A 314 -6.30 12.47 7.52
C PHE A 314 -6.99 13.85 7.50
N GLN A 315 -7.81 14.15 8.48
CA GLN A 315 -8.51 15.43 8.53
C GLN A 315 -7.55 16.60 8.77
N ASP A 316 -6.46 16.42 9.54
CA ASP A 316 -5.43 17.42 9.75
C ASP A 316 -4.77 17.87 8.45
N ARG A 317 -4.45 16.91 7.56
CA ARG A 317 -3.90 17.25 6.23
C ARG A 317 -4.86 18.06 5.38
N LEU A 318 -6.13 17.71 5.37
CA LEU A 318 -7.15 18.43 4.60
C LEU A 318 -7.34 19.86 5.15
N GLN A 319 -7.38 20.02 6.47
CA GLN A 319 -7.52 21.33 7.13
C GLN A 319 -6.32 22.25 6.84
N LYS A 320 -5.09 21.72 6.83
CA LYS A 320 -3.90 22.49 6.46
C LYS A 320 -3.96 22.99 5.03
N LEU A 321 -4.36 22.13 4.11
CA LEU A 321 -4.54 22.52 2.71
C LEU A 321 -5.66 23.55 2.55
N TYR A 322 -6.75 23.39 3.28
CA TYR A 322 -7.87 24.35 3.29
C TYR A 322 -7.42 25.74 3.79
N GLN A 323 -6.69 25.78 4.90
CA GLN A 323 -6.13 27.03 5.43
C GLN A 323 -5.24 27.75 4.39
N ILE A 324 -4.40 26.98 3.69
CA ILE A 324 -3.56 27.53 2.61
C ILE A 324 -4.44 28.06 1.47
N GLY A 325 -5.45 27.29 1.05
CA GLY A 325 -6.34 27.67 -0.04
C GLY A 325 -7.14 28.93 0.26
N MET A 326 -7.71 29.05 1.44
CA MET A 326 -8.44 30.25 1.88
C MET A 326 -7.55 31.49 1.82
N LYS A 327 -6.32 31.36 2.30
CA LYS A 327 -5.37 32.48 2.26
C LYS A 327 -4.91 32.83 0.85
N ASP A 328 -4.50 31.85 0.06
CA ASP A 328 -3.87 32.07 -1.25
C ASP A 328 -4.89 32.51 -2.33
N TYR A 329 -6.11 32.00 -2.29
CA TYR A 329 -7.11 32.23 -3.33
C TYR A 329 -8.21 33.22 -2.94
N LEU A 330 -8.57 33.27 -1.65
CA LEU A 330 -9.66 34.13 -1.17
C LEU A 330 -9.17 35.29 -0.30
N GLY A 331 -7.89 35.29 0.11
CA GLY A 331 -7.34 36.32 1.00
C GLY A 331 -7.86 36.26 2.42
N GLU A 332 -8.47 35.14 2.80
CA GLU A 332 -9.07 34.94 4.14
C GLU A 332 -8.14 34.12 5.04
N ASP A 333 -7.95 34.61 6.29
CA ASP A 333 -7.17 33.89 7.29
C ASP A 333 -8.08 32.96 8.11
N VAL A 334 -7.96 31.66 7.89
CA VAL A 334 -8.64 30.63 8.69
C VAL A 334 -7.75 30.23 9.85
N THR A 335 -8.27 30.34 11.06
CA THR A 335 -7.54 29.90 12.26
C THR A 335 -7.63 28.37 12.40
N TYR A 336 -6.49 27.70 12.20
CA TYR A 336 -6.36 26.26 12.40
C TYR A 336 -5.01 25.94 13.03
N ILE A 337 -5.01 25.11 14.08
CA ILE A 337 -3.78 24.64 14.75
C ILE A 337 -3.54 23.18 14.36
N ASP A 338 -2.49 22.94 13.59
CA ASP A 338 -2.14 21.59 13.13
C ASP A 338 -1.54 20.72 14.25
N ASN A 339 -1.47 19.40 14.01
CA ASN A 339 -0.91 18.45 14.96
C ASN A 339 0.53 18.77 15.31
N ALA A 340 1.35 19.16 14.31
CA ALA A 340 2.75 19.50 14.54
C ALA A 340 2.91 20.72 15.48
N SER A 341 2.05 21.71 15.36
CA SER A 341 2.02 22.88 16.24
C SER A 341 1.65 22.51 17.68
N ILE A 342 0.67 21.62 17.84
CA ILE A 342 0.28 21.09 19.16
C ILE A 342 1.45 20.31 19.78
N GLU A 343 2.06 19.39 19.05
CA GLU A 343 3.20 18.61 19.52
C GLU A 343 4.39 19.49 19.91
N ASN A 344 4.70 20.50 19.11
CA ASN A 344 5.76 21.45 19.41
C ASN A 344 5.50 22.26 20.67
N ALA A 345 4.25 22.70 20.91
CA ALA A 345 3.88 23.41 22.12
C ALA A 345 4.10 22.59 23.39
N PHE A 346 3.92 21.27 23.32
CA PHE A 346 4.15 20.37 24.45
C PHE A 346 5.59 19.85 24.59
N ARG A 347 6.44 19.95 23.55
CA ARG A 347 7.86 19.56 23.63
C ARG A 347 8.66 20.31 24.70
N MET A 348 8.24 21.50 25.05
CA MET A 348 8.94 22.32 26.04
C MET A 348 8.70 21.89 27.50
N GLN A 349 7.70 21.04 27.76
CA GLN A 349 7.38 20.55 29.10
C GLN A 349 8.09 19.23 29.39
N LYS A 350 9.44 19.28 29.49
CA LYS A 350 10.31 18.10 29.62
C LYS A 350 10.20 17.35 30.97
N ASN A 351 9.44 17.85 31.94
CA ASN A 351 9.43 17.35 33.31
C ASN A 351 8.14 16.65 33.76
N ASP A 352 7.20 16.40 32.87
CA ASP A 352 5.94 15.75 33.22
C ASP A 352 5.98 14.24 32.98
N PRO A 353 5.37 13.41 33.84
CA PRO A 353 5.25 11.97 33.60
C PRO A 353 4.60 11.70 32.23
N ASP A 354 5.21 10.90 31.41
CA ASP A 354 4.86 10.65 30.00
C ASP A 354 3.38 10.32 29.75
N ALA A 355 2.72 9.65 30.68
CA ALA A 355 1.32 9.25 30.59
C ALA A 355 0.32 10.43 30.61
N ILE A 356 0.59 11.50 31.36
CA ILE A 356 -0.30 12.68 31.43
C ILE A 356 -0.17 13.53 30.17
N LYS A 357 1.05 13.66 29.67
CA LYS A 357 1.36 14.43 28.47
C LYS A 357 0.65 13.84 27.25
N ASP A 358 0.74 12.55 27.03
CA ASP A 358 0.12 11.88 25.87
C ASP A 358 -1.41 11.95 25.92
N THR A 359 -2.01 11.84 27.10
CA THR A 359 -3.45 12.01 27.29
C THR A 359 -3.91 13.43 26.97
N ILE A 360 -3.16 14.46 27.38
CA ILE A 360 -3.48 15.85 27.09
C ILE A 360 -3.32 16.16 25.60
N LEU A 361 -2.23 15.70 24.98
CA LEU A 361 -2.00 15.84 23.54
C LEU A 361 -3.15 15.23 22.72
N GLU A 362 -3.55 14.03 23.06
CA GLU A 362 -4.64 13.34 22.39
C GLU A 362 -5.97 14.09 22.55
N TYR A 363 -6.24 14.61 23.73
CA TYR A 363 -7.42 15.43 23.99
C TYR A 363 -7.45 16.69 23.10
N PHE A 364 -6.34 17.41 22.95
CA PHE A 364 -6.27 18.59 22.08
C PHE A 364 -6.36 18.23 20.60
N ARG A 365 -5.77 17.12 20.16
CA ARG A 365 -5.90 16.61 18.80
C ARG A 365 -7.35 16.31 18.44
N GLN A 366 -8.16 15.86 19.39
CA GLN A 366 -9.56 15.54 19.18
C GLN A 366 -10.45 16.79 19.23
N LEU A 367 -10.26 17.64 20.22
CA LEU A 367 -11.12 18.82 20.46
C LEU A 367 -11.16 19.77 19.27
N LYS A 368 -10.06 19.98 18.58
CA LYS A 368 -9.99 20.89 17.43
C LYS A 368 -10.96 20.53 16.30
N PHE A 369 -11.38 19.27 16.20
CA PHE A 369 -12.34 18.82 15.19
C PHE A 369 -13.79 18.90 15.66
N TYR A 370 -14.06 19.03 16.95
CA TYR A 370 -15.44 19.05 17.48
C TYR A 370 -16.18 20.37 17.21
N SER A 371 -15.46 21.44 16.96
CA SER A 371 -16.04 22.74 16.61
C SER A 371 -15.79 23.17 15.17
N ASN A 372 -15.09 22.34 14.40
CA ASN A 372 -14.72 22.68 13.03
C ASN A 372 -15.82 22.29 12.05
N SER A 373 -16.44 23.29 11.43
CA SER A 373 -17.51 23.10 10.44
C SER A 373 -17.01 22.95 9.01
N ASP A 374 -15.73 23.21 8.69
CA ASP A 374 -15.24 23.24 7.30
C ASP A 374 -15.43 21.91 6.56
N PHE A 375 -15.23 20.80 7.29
CA PHE A 375 -15.47 19.42 6.80
C PHE A 375 -16.48 18.65 7.65
N GLY A 376 -17.34 19.37 8.39
CA GLY A 376 -18.39 18.80 9.22
C GLY A 376 -19.65 18.50 8.40
N PHE A 377 -19.85 17.28 7.94
CA PHE A 377 -21.11 16.80 7.38
C PHE A 377 -22.15 16.51 8.47
N LEU A 378 -21.68 16.32 9.70
CA LEU A 378 -22.48 16.14 10.93
C LEU A 378 -22.11 17.23 11.92
N ASP A 379 -23.00 17.47 12.89
CA ASP A 379 -22.70 18.34 14.04
C ASP A 379 -21.78 17.59 15.03
N VAL A 380 -20.47 17.76 14.85
CA VAL A 380 -19.44 17.01 15.56
C VAL A 380 -19.16 17.66 16.92
N HIS A 381 -19.60 17.01 18.00
CA HIS A 381 -19.37 17.46 19.37
C HIS A 381 -18.87 16.35 20.31
N ASN A 382 -18.57 15.16 19.78
CA ASN A 382 -17.97 14.06 20.52
C ASN A 382 -17.22 13.11 19.60
N LYS A 383 -16.43 12.17 20.18
CA LYS A 383 -15.61 11.21 19.44
C LYS A 383 -16.43 10.31 18.50
N GLN A 384 -17.62 9.89 18.88
CA GLN A 384 -18.46 9.03 18.05
C GLN A 384 -18.91 9.76 16.77
N LEU A 385 -19.37 11.00 16.91
CA LEU A 385 -19.77 11.83 15.77
C LEU A 385 -18.57 12.23 14.92
N PHE A 386 -17.39 12.46 15.52
CA PHE A 386 -16.15 12.65 14.77
C PHE A 386 -15.83 11.46 13.88
N VAL A 387 -15.86 10.23 14.39
CA VAL A 387 -15.61 9.03 13.61
C VAL A 387 -16.64 8.84 12.50
N GLN A 388 -17.92 9.06 12.79
CA GLN A 388 -18.99 9.01 11.78
C GLN A 388 -18.78 10.05 10.67
N ASN A 389 -18.44 11.28 11.04
CA ASN A 389 -18.12 12.35 10.09
C ASN A 389 -16.88 12.01 9.25
N ALA A 390 -15.85 11.47 9.88
CA ALA A 390 -14.60 11.09 9.19
C ALA A 390 -14.81 9.97 8.16
N VAL A 391 -15.73 9.03 8.41
CA VAL A 391 -16.13 8.01 7.44
C VAL A 391 -16.79 8.65 6.21
N ILE A 392 -17.67 9.64 6.42
CA ILE A 392 -18.30 10.38 5.31
C ILE A 392 -17.24 11.17 4.54
N LEU A 393 -16.40 11.92 5.25
CA LEU A 393 -15.31 12.71 4.65
C LEU A 393 -14.35 11.82 3.83
N LYS A 394 -13.98 10.67 4.37
CA LYS A 394 -13.16 9.66 3.65
C LYS A 394 -13.84 9.25 2.35
N ALA A 395 -15.11 8.86 2.38
CA ALA A 395 -15.84 8.46 1.17
C ALA A 395 -15.88 9.58 0.11
N MET A 396 -16.02 10.84 0.54
CA MET A 396 -15.99 12.00 -0.36
C MET A 396 -14.60 12.20 -1.00
N VAL A 397 -13.53 12.10 -0.19
CA VAL A 397 -12.16 12.23 -0.68
C VAL A 397 -11.80 11.08 -1.62
N GLU A 398 -12.13 9.84 -1.30
CA GLU A 398 -11.90 8.66 -2.17
C GLU A 398 -12.60 8.80 -3.52
N MET A 399 -13.76 9.45 -3.56
CA MET A 399 -14.47 9.73 -4.80
C MET A 399 -13.74 10.75 -5.70
N LEU A 400 -13.01 11.70 -5.12
CA LEU A 400 -12.37 12.83 -5.80
C LEU A 400 -10.85 12.67 -5.97
N GLN A 401 -10.20 11.83 -5.17
CA GLN A 401 -8.73 11.77 -5.07
C GLN A 401 -8.03 11.46 -6.39
N ASP A 402 -8.64 10.64 -7.25
CA ASP A 402 -8.04 10.21 -8.51
C ASP A 402 -8.25 11.21 -9.66
N MET A 403 -9.07 12.24 -9.45
CA MET A 403 -9.36 13.25 -10.47
C MET A 403 -8.25 14.29 -10.54
N ARG A 404 -7.89 14.74 -11.73
CA ARG A 404 -7.03 15.91 -11.97
C ARG A 404 -7.89 17.14 -12.24
N LEU A 405 -7.89 18.10 -11.32
CA LEU A 405 -8.65 19.34 -11.46
C LEU A 405 -7.84 20.45 -12.12
N LYS A 406 -6.50 20.46 -11.98
CA LYS A 406 -5.62 21.43 -12.60
C LYS A 406 -5.26 21.01 -14.02
N THR A 407 -5.90 21.62 -15.04
CA THR A 407 -5.51 21.49 -16.45
C THR A 407 -5.26 22.88 -17.03
N GLU A 408 -4.57 22.97 -18.19
CA GLU A 408 -4.26 24.25 -18.84
C GLU A 408 -5.50 25.01 -19.38
N GLN A 409 -6.64 24.33 -19.51
CA GLN A 409 -7.89 24.90 -20.07
C GLN A 409 -8.96 25.24 -19.00
N GLN A 410 -8.64 25.38 -17.77
CA GLN A 410 -9.46 25.00 -16.65
C GLN A 410 -10.23 26.03 -15.88
N ASN A 411 -10.19 27.28 -16.19
CA ASN A 411 -11.00 28.26 -15.46
C ASN A 411 -12.51 28.18 -15.76
N GLN A 412 -12.90 27.37 -16.76
CA GLN A 412 -14.31 27.22 -17.15
C GLN A 412 -15.09 26.21 -16.30
N PHE A 413 -14.49 25.08 -15.93
CA PHE A 413 -15.23 24.00 -15.24
C PHE A 413 -15.61 24.30 -13.80
N LEU A 414 -14.81 25.06 -13.07
CA LEU A 414 -15.17 25.50 -11.73
C LEU A 414 -16.28 26.56 -11.77
N GLY A 415 -16.30 27.40 -12.80
CA GLY A 415 -17.37 28.37 -13.03
C GLY A 415 -18.72 27.75 -13.39
N ASP A 416 -18.72 26.59 -14.05
CA ASP A 416 -19.95 25.86 -14.41
C ASP A 416 -20.52 25.03 -13.25
N LEU A 417 -19.76 24.84 -12.17
CA LEU A 417 -20.18 24.17 -10.94
C LEU A 417 -20.80 25.14 -9.93
N PHE A 418 -20.55 26.43 -10.05
CA PHE A 418 -21.04 27.53 -9.22
C PHE A 418 -22.09 28.35 -9.96
#